data_270724dd8b4794a731222bf72edb17e8
#
_entry.id   270724dd8b4794a731222bf72edb17e8
#
_cell.length_a   1.000
_cell.length_b   1.000
_cell.length_c   1.000
_cell.angle_alpha   90.00
_cell.angle_beta   90.00
_cell.angle_gamma   90.00
#
_symmetry.space_group_name_H-M   'P 1'
#
loop_
_entity.id
_entity.type
_entity.pdbx_description
1 polymer ?
#
loop_
_entity_poly.entity_id
_entity_poly.type
_entity_poly.pdbx_seq_one_letter_code
_entity_poly.pdbx_strand_id
1 'polypeptide(L)'
;RWYYKNHYVEMGDLLPLPDELKPQDPIDGQGLKIEISLLSEYEDGRLKFQATSNIPDETPIIFTLKGRKYSAQCNATVSNNTLTSDWFSDKGNSIKDGFYTVELSCPIDRVLPDNVKKIFGERSRNIYGRCVRFDPIGGNTIHFTCGLLIKNKKVQIIDMQQKISEL
;
A
#
# COMPACT_ATOMS: atom_id res chain seq x y z
N ARG A 1 -19.21 -12.86 6.62
CA ARG A 1 -18.60 -12.15 7.76
C ARG A 1 -17.34 -12.78 8.32
N TRP A 2 -17.21 -14.07 8.28
CA TRP A 2 -15.93 -14.70 8.61
C TRP A 2 -14.81 -14.14 7.72
N TYR A 3 -15.14 -13.84 6.52
CA TYR A 3 -14.32 -13.21 5.52
C TYR A 3 -13.72 -11.88 6.03
N TYR A 4 -14.55 -11.02 6.59
CA TYR A 4 -14.08 -9.78 7.19
C TYR A 4 -13.32 -10.02 8.50
N LYS A 5 -13.73 -11.01 9.25
CA LYS A 5 -13.06 -11.35 10.51
C LYS A 5 -11.59 -11.68 10.30
N ASN A 6 -11.27 -12.36 9.22
CA ASN A 6 -9.88 -12.71 8.92
C ASN A 6 -9.05 -11.53 8.39
N HIS A 7 -9.69 -10.40 8.13
CA HIS A 7 -9.06 -9.21 7.57
C HIS A 7 -9.26 -7.97 8.44
N TYR A 8 -9.56 -8.16 9.71
CA TYR A 8 -9.78 -7.02 10.59
C TYR A 8 -8.57 -6.09 10.69
N VAL A 9 -7.37 -6.61 10.58
CA VAL A 9 -6.16 -5.79 10.62
C VAL A 9 -6.16 -4.83 9.43
N GLU A 10 -6.46 -5.34 8.25
CA GLU A 10 -6.54 -4.53 7.03
C GLU A 10 -7.75 -3.61 7.07
N MET A 11 -8.87 -4.10 7.57
CA MET A 11 -10.07 -3.27 7.75
C MET A 11 -9.82 -2.14 8.74
N GLY A 12 -9.01 -2.36 9.75
CA GLY A 12 -8.62 -1.32 10.70
C GLY A 12 -7.92 -0.15 10.03
N ASP A 13 -7.21 -0.41 8.94
CA ASP A 13 -6.54 0.63 8.17
C ASP A 13 -7.51 1.56 7.42
N LEU A 14 -8.73 1.10 7.21
CA LEU A 14 -9.76 1.81 6.46
C LEU A 14 -10.77 2.50 7.37
N LEU A 15 -10.74 2.22 8.66
CA LEU A 15 -11.55 2.91 9.66
C LEU A 15 -10.89 4.24 10.03
N PRO A 16 -11.64 5.15 10.66
CA PRO A 16 -11.03 6.37 11.19
C PRO A 16 -9.83 6.03 12.07
N LEU A 17 -8.68 6.62 11.79
CA LEU A 17 -7.48 6.39 12.57
C LEU A 17 -7.64 6.94 13.98
N PRO A 18 -7.12 6.23 15.02
CA PRO A 18 -6.95 6.83 16.33
C PRO A 18 -6.11 8.11 16.24
N ASP A 19 -6.35 9.07 17.12
CA ASP A 19 -5.67 10.37 17.07
C ASP A 19 -4.14 10.23 17.08
N GLU A 20 -3.61 9.25 17.80
CA GLU A 20 -2.17 8.99 17.86
C GLU A 20 -1.56 8.48 16.54
N LEU A 21 -2.40 8.00 15.62
CA LEU A 21 -1.97 7.51 14.30
C LEU A 21 -2.32 8.46 13.16
N LYS A 22 -3.01 9.57 13.45
CA LYS A 22 -3.34 10.56 12.42
C LYS A 22 -2.08 11.26 11.94
N PRO A 23 -1.93 11.46 10.62
CA PRO A 23 -0.79 12.19 10.08
C PRO A 23 -0.67 13.60 10.67
N GLN A 24 0.55 14.08 10.79
CA GLN A 24 0.80 15.48 11.13
C GLN A 24 0.39 16.37 9.95
N ASP A 25 -0.06 17.59 10.26
CA ASP A 25 -0.38 18.55 9.21
C ASP A 25 0.88 19.00 8.48
N PRO A 26 0.82 19.18 7.14
CA PRO A 26 1.94 19.71 6.39
C PRO A 26 2.26 21.13 6.80
N ILE A 27 3.50 21.55 6.56
CA ILE A 27 3.90 22.95 6.66
C ILE A 27 3.20 23.70 5.53
N ASP A 28 2.67 24.88 5.84
CA ASP A 28 1.90 25.70 4.90
C ASP A 28 2.58 25.80 3.52
N GLY A 29 1.82 25.51 2.48
CA GLY A 29 2.25 25.64 1.10
C GLY A 29 3.20 24.54 0.60
N GLN A 30 3.52 23.53 1.41
CA GLN A 30 4.47 22.49 1.05
C GLN A 30 3.88 21.07 1.03
N GLY A 31 2.57 20.94 1.20
CA GLY A 31 1.93 19.64 1.27
C GLY A 31 1.88 18.91 -0.08
N LEU A 32 2.20 17.63 -0.09
CA LEU A 32 2.03 16.72 -1.21
C LEU A 32 0.98 15.67 -0.85
N LYS A 33 -0.17 15.74 -1.50
CA LYS A 33 -1.22 14.73 -1.31
C LYS A 33 -0.84 13.48 -2.08
N ILE A 34 -0.61 12.39 -1.36
CA ILE A 34 -0.23 11.13 -1.97
C ILE A 34 -1.46 10.45 -2.58
N GLU A 35 -1.34 10.09 -3.85
CA GLU A 35 -2.38 9.36 -4.58
C GLU A 35 -1.77 8.14 -5.24
N ILE A 36 -2.48 7.01 -5.14
CA ILE A 36 -2.03 5.72 -5.65
C ILE A 36 -3.20 5.05 -6.37
N SER A 37 -2.95 4.59 -7.59
CA SER A 37 -3.86 3.74 -8.35
C SER A 37 -3.18 2.43 -8.64
N LEU A 38 -3.86 1.31 -8.40
CA LEU A 38 -3.28 -0.02 -8.51
C LEU A 38 -3.96 -0.83 -9.60
N LEU A 39 -3.14 -1.50 -10.41
CA LEU A 39 -3.57 -2.51 -11.37
C LEU A 39 -2.92 -3.84 -11.01
N SER A 40 -3.61 -4.93 -11.25
CA SER A 40 -3.09 -6.28 -11.07
C SER A 40 -3.09 -7.02 -12.39
N GLU A 41 -2.12 -7.91 -12.53
CA GLU A 41 -1.97 -8.82 -13.66
C GLU A 41 -1.85 -10.24 -13.11
N TYR A 42 -2.64 -11.16 -13.65
CA TYR A 42 -2.60 -12.57 -13.30
C TYR A 42 -2.22 -13.39 -14.53
N GLU A 43 -1.13 -14.14 -14.43
CA GLU A 43 -0.63 -14.94 -15.53
C GLU A 43 0.02 -16.22 -14.98
N ASP A 44 -0.42 -17.36 -15.46
CA ASP A 44 0.13 -18.67 -15.06
C ASP A 44 0.20 -18.90 -13.56
N GLY A 45 -0.85 -18.47 -12.84
CA GLY A 45 -0.92 -18.66 -11.40
C GLY A 45 -0.13 -17.65 -10.59
N ARG A 46 0.45 -16.63 -11.23
CA ARG A 46 1.25 -15.60 -10.57
C ARG A 46 0.56 -14.25 -10.63
N LEU A 47 0.84 -13.42 -9.66
CA LEU A 47 0.34 -12.05 -9.58
C LEU A 47 1.47 -11.04 -9.71
N LYS A 48 1.21 -9.97 -10.44
CA LYS A 48 2.10 -8.82 -10.53
C LYS A 48 1.26 -7.56 -10.39
N PHE A 49 1.82 -6.55 -9.74
CA PHE A 49 1.13 -5.28 -9.52
C PHE A 49 1.86 -4.15 -10.22
N GLN A 50 1.10 -3.24 -10.77
CA GLN A 50 1.60 -1.98 -11.27
C GLN A 50 0.79 -0.85 -10.63
N ALA A 51 1.48 0.10 -10.02
CA ALA A 51 0.85 1.26 -9.43
C ALA A 51 1.28 2.53 -10.18
N THR A 52 0.36 3.45 -10.35
CA THR A 52 0.67 4.82 -10.75
C THR A 52 0.49 5.73 -9.55
N SER A 53 1.37 6.69 -9.37
CA SER A 53 1.38 7.54 -8.19
C SER A 53 2.14 8.84 -8.46
N ASN A 54 1.85 9.84 -7.65
CA ASN A 54 2.62 11.08 -7.62
C ASN A 54 3.77 11.06 -6.61
N ILE A 55 4.08 9.89 -6.07
CA ILE A 55 5.24 9.72 -5.20
C ILE A 55 6.51 10.07 -5.98
N PRO A 56 7.46 10.82 -5.39
CA PRO A 56 8.69 11.21 -6.09
C PRO A 56 9.52 10.02 -6.57
N ASP A 57 10.22 10.19 -7.70
CA ASP A 57 11.16 9.21 -8.20
C ASP A 57 12.19 8.84 -7.14
N GLU A 58 12.70 7.62 -7.21
CA GLU A 58 13.67 7.04 -6.29
C GLU A 58 13.12 6.67 -4.91
N THR A 59 11.85 6.92 -4.63
CA THR A 59 11.24 6.49 -3.37
C THR A 59 11.13 4.98 -3.33
N PRO A 60 11.69 4.32 -2.31
CA PRO A 60 11.53 2.88 -2.14
C PRO A 60 10.15 2.56 -1.59
N ILE A 61 9.53 1.54 -2.15
CA ILE A 61 8.21 1.05 -1.71
C ILE A 61 8.29 -0.46 -1.56
N ILE A 62 7.62 -0.97 -0.55
CA ILE A 62 7.50 -2.40 -0.30
C ILE A 62 6.08 -2.82 -0.67
N PHE A 63 5.97 -3.78 -1.60
CA PHE A 63 4.71 -4.48 -1.86
C PHE A 63 4.64 -5.68 -0.94
N THR A 64 3.53 -5.82 -0.23
CA THR A 64 3.26 -6.99 0.62
C THR A 64 1.95 -7.61 0.18
N LEU A 65 1.99 -8.88 -0.21
CA LEU A 65 0.79 -9.64 -0.56
C LEU A 65 0.51 -10.63 0.56
N LYS A 66 -0.67 -10.53 1.16
CA LYS A 66 -1.09 -11.38 2.26
C LYS A 66 -2.39 -12.10 1.94
N GLY A 67 -2.46 -13.35 2.31
CA GLY A 67 -3.66 -14.17 2.26
C GLY A 67 -3.71 -15.05 3.50
N ARG A 68 -4.68 -15.97 3.50
CA ARG A 68 -4.83 -16.93 4.60
C ARG A 68 -3.68 -17.92 4.58
N LYS A 69 -2.68 -17.93 5.26
CA LYS A 69 -1.47 -18.77 5.21
C LYS A 69 -0.51 -18.42 4.07
N TYR A 70 -0.60 -17.22 3.56
CA TYR A 70 0.31 -16.72 2.54
C TYR A 70 0.78 -15.32 2.90
N SER A 71 2.07 -15.10 2.76
CA SER A 71 2.64 -13.75 2.89
C SER A 71 3.92 -13.68 2.07
N ALA A 72 4.02 -12.66 1.25
CA ALA A 72 5.21 -12.41 0.45
C ALA A 72 5.42 -10.91 0.28
N GLN A 73 6.67 -10.51 0.12
CA GLN A 73 7.05 -9.11 -0.07
C GLN A 73 8.01 -8.97 -1.24
N CYS A 74 7.99 -7.83 -1.89
CA CYS A 74 9.06 -7.41 -2.77
C CYS A 74 9.28 -5.91 -2.66
N ASN A 75 10.51 -5.49 -2.99
CA ASN A 75 10.88 -4.09 -3.01
C ASN A 75 10.72 -3.53 -4.43
N ALA A 76 10.31 -2.28 -4.51
CA ALA A 76 10.23 -1.55 -5.77
C ALA A 76 10.70 -0.12 -5.54
N THR A 77 10.98 0.58 -6.62
CA THR A 77 11.39 1.98 -6.57
C THR A 77 10.54 2.76 -7.57
N VAL A 78 10.06 3.92 -7.15
CA VAL A 78 9.26 4.78 -8.03
C VAL A 78 10.13 5.30 -9.17
N SER A 79 9.63 5.18 -10.40
CA SER A 79 10.25 5.73 -11.59
C SER A 79 9.17 6.19 -12.57
N ASN A 80 9.23 7.44 -13.01
CA ASN A 80 8.26 8.03 -13.94
C ASN A 80 6.81 7.82 -13.49
N ASN A 81 6.54 8.12 -12.22
CA ASN A 81 5.20 7.99 -11.62
C ASN A 81 4.67 6.55 -11.60
N THR A 82 5.53 5.57 -11.74
CA THR A 82 5.15 4.15 -11.83
C THR A 82 5.94 3.31 -10.85
N LEU A 83 5.26 2.31 -10.32
CA LEU A 83 5.83 1.26 -9.47
C LEU A 83 5.42 -0.09 -10.04
N THR A 84 6.34 -1.01 -10.15
CA THR A 84 6.05 -2.36 -10.62
C THR A 84 6.62 -3.37 -9.66
N SER A 85 5.80 -4.32 -9.20
CA SER A 85 6.25 -5.40 -8.34
C SER A 85 6.91 -6.52 -9.16
N ASP A 86 7.59 -7.42 -8.47
CA ASP A 86 7.94 -8.71 -9.04
C ASP A 86 6.67 -9.57 -9.17
N TRP A 87 6.79 -10.70 -9.87
CA TRP A 87 5.75 -11.70 -9.89
C TRP A 87 5.68 -12.41 -8.54
N PHE A 88 4.49 -12.47 -7.98
CA PHE A 88 4.23 -13.25 -6.76
C PHE A 88 3.73 -14.64 -7.12
N SER A 89 4.26 -15.66 -6.46
CA SER A 89 3.81 -17.04 -6.57
C SER A 89 3.78 -17.68 -5.19
N ASP A 90 3.18 -18.85 -5.07
CA ASP A 90 3.23 -19.62 -3.82
C ASP A 90 4.39 -20.62 -3.92
N LYS A 91 5.61 -20.14 -3.63
CA LYS A 91 6.84 -20.94 -3.71
C LYS A 91 7.01 -21.63 -5.06
N GLY A 92 6.75 -20.90 -6.15
CA GLY A 92 6.79 -21.44 -7.50
C GLY A 92 5.50 -22.13 -7.97
N ASN A 93 4.55 -22.34 -7.08
CA ASN A 93 3.23 -22.88 -7.41
C ASN A 93 2.22 -21.75 -7.65
N SER A 94 1.08 -22.10 -8.23
CA SER A 94 0.00 -21.14 -8.43
C SER A 94 -0.53 -20.60 -7.10
N ILE A 95 -0.79 -19.30 -7.07
CA ILE A 95 -1.51 -18.68 -5.96
C ILE A 95 -2.94 -19.21 -5.94
N LYS A 96 -3.38 -19.69 -4.79
CA LYS A 96 -4.69 -20.30 -4.63
C LYS A 96 -5.82 -19.29 -4.70
N ASP A 97 -7.00 -19.74 -5.11
CA ASP A 97 -8.21 -18.94 -5.02
C ASP A 97 -8.44 -18.50 -3.57
N GLY A 98 -8.97 -17.31 -3.41
CA GLY A 98 -9.28 -16.76 -2.11
C GLY A 98 -9.16 -15.25 -2.08
N PHE A 99 -9.30 -14.72 -0.87
CA PHE A 99 -9.16 -13.30 -0.63
C PHE A 99 -7.75 -12.97 -0.15
N TYR A 100 -7.19 -11.92 -0.74
CA TYR A 100 -5.86 -11.41 -0.42
C TYR A 100 -5.91 -9.91 -0.17
N THR A 101 -4.89 -9.40 0.47
CA THR A 101 -4.65 -7.96 0.53
C THR A 101 -3.27 -7.67 -0.06
N VAL A 102 -3.18 -6.56 -0.77
CA VAL A 102 -1.90 -6.00 -1.20
C VAL A 102 -1.70 -4.68 -0.49
N GLU A 103 -0.51 -4.52 0.07
CA GLU A 103 -0.12 -3.32 0.81
C GLU A 103 1.09 -2.71 0.13
N LEU A 104 1.06 -1.40 -0.07
CA LEU A 104 2.20 -0.60 -0.47
C LEU A 104 2.60 0.26 0.71
N SER A 105 3.84 0.12 1.16
CA SER A 105 4.36 0.89 2.28
C SER A 105 5.72 1.47 1.97
N CYS A 106 5.97 2.65 2.52
CA CYS A 106 7.25 3.33 2.42
C CYS A 106 8.04 3.10 3.71
N PRO A 107 9.36 2.86 3.63
CA PRO A 107 10.18 2.81 4.82
C PRO A 107 10.15 4.13 5.59
N ILE A 108 10.63 4.08 6.83
CA ILE A 108 10.69 5.26 7.68
C ILE A 108 11.64 6.33 7.10
N ASP A 109 11.37 7.58 7.44
CA ASP A 109 12.03 8.77 6.92
C ASP A 109 13.56 8.65 6.84
N ARG A 110 14.22 8.19 7.89
CA ARG A 110 15.69 8.19 7.96
C ARG A 110 16.40 7.31 6.92
N VAL A 111 15.70 6.35 6.31
CA VAL A 111 16.28 5.48 5.27
C VAL A 111 15.90 5.91 3.85
N LEU A 112 15.18 7.01 3.70
CA LEU A 112 14.81 7.55 2.40
C LEU A 112 16.01 8.24 1.74
N PRO A 113 16.09 8.24 0.40
CA PRO A 113 17.07 9.05 -0.31
C PRO A 113 16.96 10.55 0.02
N ASP A 114 18.06 11.28 -0.03
CA ASP A 114 18.09 12.69 0.33
C ASP A 114 17.14 13.55 -0.49
N ASN A 115 17.02 13.29 -1.80
CA ASN A 115 16.10 14.02 -2.67
C ASN A 115 14.64 13.81 -2.25
N VAL A 116 14.30 12.60 -1.82
CA VAL A 116 12.95 12.27 -1.33
C VAL A 116 12.70 12.94 0.02
N LYS A 117 13.69 12.89 0.93
CA LYS A 117 13.59 13.57 2.24
C LYS A 117 13.33 15.06 2.09
N LYS A 118 13.96 15.72 1.12
CA LYS A 118 13.73 17.14 0.86
C LYS A 118 12.29 17.44 0.48
N ILE A 119 11.69 16.56 -0.32
CA ILE A 119 10.30 16.73 -0.76
C ILE A 119 9.34 16.42 0.38
N PHE A 120 9.58 15.34 1.11
CA PHE A 120 8.70 14.90 2.21
C PHE A 120 8.82 15.81 3.44
N GLY A 121 9.97 16.45 3.63
CA GLY A 121 10.26 17.26 4.80
C GLY A 121 10.64 16.45 6.02
N GLU A 122 10.96 17.12 7.11
CA GLU A 122 11.35 16.48 8.36
C GLU A 122 10.24 15.53 8.84
N ARG A 123 10.60 14.28 9.13
CA ARG A 123 9.67 13.22 9.52
C ARG A 123 8.52 13.05 8.52
N SER A 124 8.80 13.31 7.25
CA SER A 124 7.83 13.22 6.15
C SER A 124 6.56 14.04 6.40
N ARG A 125 6.68 15.16 7.09
CA ARG A 125 5.56 15.99 7.50
C ARG A 125 4.76 16.58 6.34
N ASN A 126 5.40 16.72 5.17
CA ASN A 126 4.76 17.36 4.03
C ASN A 126 3.89 16.42 3.19
N ILE A 127 3.88 15.13 3.46
CA ILE A 127 2.96 14.22 2.78
C ILE A 127 1.66 14.09 3.59
N TYR A 128 0.55 13.99 2.87
CA TYR A 128 -0.76 13.86 3.50
C TYR A 128 -1.75 13.13 2.59
N GLY A 129 -2.94 12.89 3.09
CA GLY A 129 -4.01 12.21 2.41
C GLY A 129 -4.31 10.84 3.00
N ARG A 130 -5.26 10.13 2.40
CA ARG A 130 -5.71 8.83 2.92
C ARG A 130 -4.69 7.70 2.74
N CYS A 131 -3.66 7.91 1.94
CA CYS A 131 -2.56 6.96 1.79
C CYS A 131 -1.40 7.26 2.74
N VAL A 132 -1.60 8.09 3.74
CA VAL A 132 -0.56 8.50 4.69
C VAL A 132 -1.02 8.24 6.11
N ARG A 133 -0.13 7.70 6.93
CA ARG A 133 -0.30 7.46 8.37
C ARG A 133 0.82 8.10 9.14
N PHE A 134 0.60 8.28 10.44
CA PHE A 134 1.65 8.69 11.37
C PHE A 134 2.22 7.46 12.08
N ASP A 135 3.54 7.34 11.98
CA ASP A 135 4.32 6.36 12.75
C ASP A 135 5.01 7.09 13.89
N PRO A 136 4.84 6.69 15.16
CA PRO A 136 5.48 7.38 16.28
C PRO A 136 7.00 7.43 16.19
N ILE A 137 7.63 6.49 15.51
CA ILE A 137 9.08 6.43 15.36
C ILE A 137 9.55 7.25 14.16
N GLY A 138 8.91 7.06 13.01
CA GLY A 138 9.38 7.61 11.73
C GLY A 138 8.65 8.87 11.24
N GLY A 139 7.53 9.25 11.85
CA GLY A 139 6.70 10.37 11.37
C GLY A 139 5.67 9.91 10.34
N ASN A 140 5.26 10.79 9.44
CA ASN A 140 4.30 10.41 8.41
C ASN A 140 4.91 9.38 7.45
N THR A 141 4.13 8.42 7.04
CA THR A 141 4.58 7.34 6.15
C THR A 141 3.47 6.98 5.17
N ILE A 142 3.86 6.54 3.98
CA ILE A 142 2.92 6.09 2.97
C ILE A 142 2.46 4.69 3.33
N HIS A 143 1.15 4.50 3.31
CA HIS A 143 0.51 3.22 3.56
C HIS A 143 -0.76 3.11 2.72
N PHE A 144 -0.80 2.15 1.83
CA PHE A 144 -1.94 1.90 0.95
C PHE A 144 -2.29 0.42 1.02
N THR A 145 -3.55 0.10 1.22
CA THR A 145 -4.02 -1.28 1.26
C THR A 145 -5.23 -1.46 0.34
N CYS A 146 -5.23 -2.54 -0.40
CA CYS A 146 -6.30 -2.89 -1.31
C CYS A 146 -6.63 -4.38 -1.17
N GLY A 147 -7.90 -4.72 -1.27
CA GLY A 147 -8.35 -6.12 -1.28
C GLY A 147 -8.30 -6.72 -2.68
N LEU A 148 -8.04 -8.02 -2.75
CA LEU A 148 -8.05 -8.80 -3.99
C LEU A 148 -8.89 -10.06 -3.79
N LEU A 149 -9.70 -10.38 -4.77
CA LEU A 149 -10.35 -11.68 -4.84
C LEU A 149 -9.81 -12.44 -6.04
N ILE A 150 -9.25 -13.63 -5.80
CA ILE A 150 -8.79 -14.55 -6.85
C ILE A 150 -9.78 -15.68 -6.93
N LYS A 151 -10.39 -15.85 -8.11
CA LYS A 151 -11.35 -16.92 -8.35
C LYS A 151 -11.27 -17.35 -9.81
N ASN A 152 -11.11 -18.67 -10.03
CA ASN A 152 -11.08 -19.25 -11.37
C ASN A 152 -10.08 -18.54 -12.30
N LYS A 153 -8.85 -18.32 -11.81
CA LYS A 153 -7.78 -17.65 -12.57
C LYS A 153 -8.09 -16.21 -12.97
N LYS A 154 -9.00 -15.57 -12.25
CA LYS A 154 -9.34 -14.16 -12.42
C LYS A 154 -9.10 -13.40 -11.13
N VAL A 155 -8.68 -12.15 -11.26
CA VAL A 155 -8.42 -11.28 -10.11
C VAL A 155 -9.34 -10.08 -10.19
N GLN A 156 -9.98 -9.79 -9.07
CA GLN A 156 -10.77 -8.59 -8.89
C GLN A 156 -10.17 -7.76 -7.77
N ILE A 157 -9.86 -6.50 -8.07
CA ILE A 157 -9.43 -5.54 -7.05
C ILE A 157 -10.66 -5.02 -6.34
N ILE A 158 -10.62 -4.99 -5.01
CA ILE A 158 -11.71 -4.53 -4.17
C ILE A 158 -11.26 -3.28 -3.44
N ASP A 159 -11.98 -2.17 -3.65
CA ASP A 159 -11.78 -0.96 -2.84
C ASP A 159 -12.41 -1.21 -1.47
N MET A 160 -11.58 -1.47 -0.48
CA MET A 160 -12.03 -1.78 0.87
C MET A 160 -12.77 -0.61 1.52
N GLN A 161 -12.41 0.63 1.17
CA GLN A 161 -13.12 1.80 1.69
C GLN A 161 -14.55 1.88 1.17
N GLN A 162 -14.72 1.59 -0.11
CA GLN A 162 -16.06 1.52 -0.70
C GLN A 162 -16.89 0.43 -0.01
N LYS A 163 -16.29 -0.72 0.24
CA LYS A 163 -16.98 -1.82 0.94
C LYS A 163 -17.44 -1.42 2.33
N ILE A 164 -16.63 -0.68 3.08
CA ILE A 164 -17.01 -0.19 4.40
C ILE A 164 -18.18 0.77 4.31
N SER A 165 -18.19 1.67 3.34
CA SER A 165 -19.27 2.65 3.19
C SER A 165 -20.58 2.02 2.74
N GLU A 166 -20.55 0.85 2.12
CA GLU A 166 -21.73 0.07 1.75
C GLU A 166 -22.31 -0.74 2.92
N LEU A 167 -21.57 -0.87 4.01
CA LEU A 167 -22.01 -1.60 5.20
C LEU A 167 -22.80 -0.72 6.14
#